data_69e6e7b76717f492b9908e1e1855eed4
#
_entry.id   69e6e7b76717f492b9908e1e1855eed4
#
_cell.length_a   1.000
_cell.length_b   1.000
_cell.length_c   1.000
_cell.angle_alpha   90.00
_cell.angle_beta   90.00
_cell.angle_gamma   90.00
#
_symmetry.space_group_name_H-M   'P 1'
#
loop_
_entity.id
_entity.type
_entity.pdbx_description
1 polymer ?
#
loop_
_entity_poly.entity_id
_entity_poly.type
_entity_poly.pdbx_seq_one_letter_code
_entity_poly.pdbx_strand_id
1 'polypeptide(L)'
;PRLGLKGEISYGWFTDNKYQREQVGEKYWYTKSIKYHHKEGFLRIGIPKGKWQLELGMTLDTQFGGYKIGGSESGDLGNGWKDYVRVFFPGHGREDGPVGEHLAFQGNFLGSEYIKMTYRPKEDFSISAYLDNHFDDFSAMAKLNGWDGLWGVEYKSNHRQAINGIVIEYLQTTNMSGPLHGLQNSVVGKTGGADNYYNNGYYPGWAHWGMAIANPLIASPIYNKDGDMSFKYNRVKALHLGWSGDISSEWRYVAKLSHNRTWGTPHRPIPDILENFSTFASFYYIPRKWKGWCFNASLALDMGEIYGDNFGFQLKVHKTF
;
A
#
# COMPACT_ATOMS: atom_id res chain seq x y z
N PRO A 1 -6.89 31.85 -5.06
CA PRO A 1 -6.49 30.57 -4.45
C PRO A 1 -4.99 30.57 -4.22
N ARG A 2 -4.53 29.93 -3.12
CA ARG A 2 -3.11 29.65 -2.93
C ARG A 2 -2.82 28.25 -3.42
N LEU A 3 -1.70 28.09 -4.12
CA LEU A 3 -1.16 26.80 -4.54
C LEU A 3 -0.06 26.38 -3.57
N GLY A 4 -0.04 25.11 -3.21
CA GLY A 4 1.04 24.47 -2.47
C GLY A 4 1.51 23.25 -3.23
N LEU A 5 2.83 23.09 -3.33
CA LEU A 5 3.48 21.93 -3.97
C LEU A 5 4.27 21.16 -2.92
N LYS A 6 4.19 19.85 -2.97
CA LYS A 6 5.06 18.91 -2.24
C LYS A 6 5.58 17.90 -3.24
N GLY A 7 6.82 17.51 -3.12
CA GLY A 7 7.42 16.43 -3.88
C GLY A 7 8.48 15.73 -3.06
N GLU A 8 8.66 14.45 -3.31
CA GLU A 8 9.71 13.63 -2.72
C GLU A 8 10.30 12.70 -3.78
N ILE A 9 11.60 12.46 -3.68
CA ILE A 9 12.33 11.49 -4.48
C ILE A 9 13.27 10.77 -3.55
N SER A 10 13.23 9.45 -3.54
CA SER A 10 14.15 8.62 -2.78
C SER A 10 14.61 7.40 -3.53
N TYR A 11 15.79 6.91 -3.16
CA TYR A 11 16.37 5.66 -3.62
C TYR A 11 16.81 4.83 -2.43
N GLY A 12 16.63 3.52 -2.54
CA GLY A 12 17.02 2.55 -1.53
C GLY A 12 17.26 1.18 -2.15
N TRP A 13 17.28 0.17 -1.33
CA TRP A 13 17.36 -1.22 -1.76
C TRP A 13 16.73 -2.14 -0.71
N PHE A 14 16.26 -3.28 -1.21
CA PHE A 14 15.71 -4.34 -0.36
C PHE A 14 16.83 -5.11 0.32
N THR A 15 16.66 -5.42 1.59
CA THR A 15 17.67 -6.08 2.44
C THR A 15 17.32 -7.53 2.78
N ASP A 16 16.22 -8.05 2.26
CA ASP A 16 15.64 -9.36 2.59
C ASP A 16 16.13 -10.53 1.71
N ASN A 17 17.22 -10.33 0.96
CA ASN A 17 17.77 -11.35 0.04
C ASN A 17 17.98 -12.73 0.68
N LYS A 18 18.53 -12.76 1.90
CA LYS A 18 18.78 -13.99 2.64
C LYS A 18 17.47 -14.65 3.06
N TYR A 19 16.54 -13.86 3.54
CA TYR A 19 15.21 -14.31 3.93
C TYR A 19 14.46 -14.95 2.75
N GLN A 20 14.41 -14.30 1.59
CA GLN A 20 13.79 -14.86 0.40
C GLN A 20 14.38 -16.22 0.06
N ARG A 21 15.73 -16.33 -0.01
CA ARG A 21 16.42 -17.59 -0.27
C ARG A 21 16.09 -18.68 0.75
N GLU A 22 16.02 -18.34 2.03
CA GLU A 22 15.70 -19.27 3.12
C GLU A 22 14.25 -19.77 3.06
N GLN A 23 13.30 -18.91 2.64
CA GLN A 23 11.89 -19.25 2.52
C GLN A 23 11.59 -20.12 1.30
N VAL A 24 12.11 -19.76 0.13
CA VAL A 24 11.79 -20.47 -1.11
C VAL A 24 12.77 -21.64 -1.40
N GLY A 25 13.99 -21.60 -0.85
CA GLY A 25 15.02 -22.58 -1.09
C GLY A 25 15.38 -22.70 -2.57
N GLU A 26 15.67 -23.93 -3.01
CA GLU A 26 15.98 -24.24 -4.42
C GLU A 26 14.72 -24.52 -5.27
N LYS A 27 13.55 -24.63 -4.63
CA LYS A 27 12.32 -25.02 -5.30
C LYS A 27 11.73 -23.91 -6.18
N TYR A 28 11.91 -22.67 -5.76
CA TYR A 28 11.37 -21.48 -6.46
C TYR A 28 12.53 -20.52 -6.77
N TRP A 29 12.24 -19.55 -7.64
CA TRP A 29 13.15 -18.44 -7.87
C TRP A 29 13.07 -17.42 -6.72
N TYR A 30 14.13 -16.67 -6.55
CA TYR A 30 14.19 -15.54 -5.62
C TYR A 30 15.03 -14.41 -6.22
N THR A 31 15.04 -13.27 -5.55
CA THR A 31 15.79 -12.09 -6.02
C THR A 31 16.86 -11.67 -5.03
N LYS A 32 17.85 -10.96 -5.53
CA LYS A 32 18.98 -10.46 -4.75
C LYS A 32 19.34 -9.05 -5.17
N SER A 33 19.64 -8.17 -4.18
CA SER A 33 20.12 -6.80 -4.40
C SER A 33 19.15 -5.94 -5.22
N ILE A 34 17.85 -6.16 -5.05
CA ILE A 34 16.82 -5.33 -5.67
C ILE A 34 16.90 -3.93 -5.12
N LYS A 35 16.80 -2.96 -6.00
CA LYS A 35 16.78 -1.55 -5.68
C LYS A 35 15.35 -1.02 -5.62
N TYR A 36 15.20 0.09 -4.95
CA TYR A 36 13.94 0.79 -4.78
C TYR A 36 14.07 2.24 -5.21
N HIS A 37 13.09 2.72 -5.94
CA HIS A 37 12.92 4.12 -6.27
C HIS A 37 11.50 4.56 -5.91
N HIS A 38 11.39 5.68 -5.21
CA HIS A 38 10.14 6.35 -4.89
C HIS A 38 10.15 7.76 -5.43
N LYS A 39 9.03 8.18 -5.98
CA LYS A 39 8.75 9.58 -6.28
C LYS A 39 7.30 9.89 -6.04
N GLU A 40 7.05 11.07 -5.49
CA GLU A 40 5.71 11.59 -5.30
C GLU A 40 5.62 13.08 -5.63
N GLY A 41 4.42 13.49 -6.03
CA GLY A 41 4.09 14.88 -6.26
C GLY A 41 2.68 15.18 -5.80
N PHE A 42 2.49 16.26 -5.03
CA PHE A 42 1.18 16.72 -4.58
C PHE A 42 0.98 18.18 -4.88
N LEU A 43 -0.19 18.50 -5.42
CA LEU A 43 -0.69 19.86 -5.64
C LEU A 43 -1.86 20.11 -4.69
N ARG A 44 -1.72 21.11 -3.84
CA ARG A 44 -2.79 21.60 -2.98
C ARG A 44 -3.33 22.91 -3.50
N ILE A 45 -4.64 22.98 -3.67
CA ILE A 45 -5.38 24.15 -4.16
C ILE A 45 -6.31 24.61 -3.04
N GLY A 46 -6.18 25.85 -2.62
CA GLY A 46 -7.01 26.47 -1.56
C GLY A 46 -6.19 27.32 -0.61
N ILE A 47 -6.87 28.05 0.26
CA ILE A 47 -6.24 28.83 1.31
C ILE A 47 -5.95 27.87 2.49
N PRO A 48 -4.72 27.86 3.06
CA PRO A 48 -4.46 27.11 4.29
C PRO A 48 -5.48 27.48 5.37
N LYS A 49 -6.12 26.46 5.99
CA LYS A 49 -7.26 26.63 6.91
C LYS A 49 -8.52 27.27 6.30
N GLY A 50 -8.56 27.48 4.99
CA GLY A 50 -9.76 27.95 4.30
C GLY A 50 -10.90 26.92 4.33
N LYS A 51 -12.12 27.39 4.00
CA LYS A 51 -13.32 26.55 4.02
C LYS A 51 -13.24 25.33 3.11
N TRP A 52 -12.59 25.47 1.95
CA TRP A 52 -12.40 24.40 0.98
C TRP A 52 -10.92 24.25 0.60
N GLN A 53 -10.48 23.02 0.51
CA GLN A 53 -9.14 22.65 0.04
C GLN A 53 -9.24 21.39 -0.82
N LEU A 54 -8.61 21.42 -1.99
CA LEU A 54 -8.42 20.27 -2.87
C LEU A 54 -6.95 19.88 -2.84
N GLU A 55 -6.68 18.60 -2.74
CA GLU A 55 -5.34 18.01 -2.89
C GLU A 55 -5.37 16.95 -3.98
N LEU A 56 -4.48 17.07 -4.93
CA LEU A 56 -4.24 16.11 -6.02
C LEU A 56 -2.83 15.58 -5.86
N GLY A 57 -2.64 14.28 -5.98
CA GLY A 57 -1.34 13.65 -5.83
C GLY A 57 -1.14 12.47 -6.76
N MET A 58 0.11 12.17 -6.98
CA MET A 58 0.54 10.94 -7.63
C MET A 58 1.77 10.43 -6.90
N THR A 59 1.78 9.13 -6.63
CA THR A 59 2.95 8.41 -6.13
C THR A 59 3.36 7.35 -7.15
N LEU A 60 4.63 7.06 -7.24
CA LEU A 60 5.15 5.97 -8.04
C LEU A 60 6.36 5.35 -7.37
N ASP A 61 6.21 4.10 -7.03
CA ASP A 61 7.22 3.25 -6.44
C ASP A 61 7.70 2.24 -7.48
N THR A 62 9.01 1.93 -7.47
CA THR A 62 9.59 1.01 -8.46
C THR A 62 10.62 0.11 -7.80
N GLN A 63 10.44 -1.20 -7.93
CA GLN A 63 11.50 -2.18 -7.72
C GLN A 63 12.28 -2.33 -9.03
N PHE A 64 13.60 -2.24 -8.99
CA PHE A 64 14.42 -2.33 -10.20
C PHE A 64 15.81 -2.91 -9.90
N GLY A 65 16.49 -3.34 -10.95
CA GLY A 65 17.86 -3.84 -10.86
C GLY A 65 18.01 -5.09 -9.98
N GLY A 66 19.22 -5.39 -9.58
CA GLY A 66 19.54 -6.62 -8.85
C GLY A 66 19.61 -7.84 -9.76
N TYR A 67 19.31 -9.00 -9.20
CA TYR A 67 19.43 -10.29 -9.87
C TYR A 67 18.22 -11.17 -9.55
N LYS A 68 17.71 -11.88 -10.55
CA LYS A 68 16.79 -12.99 -10.39
C LYS A 68 17.58 -14.30 -10.41
N ILE A 69 17.39 -15.16 -9.43
CA ILE A 69 18.12 -16.41 -9.25
C ILE A 69 17.13 -17.58 -9.30
N GLY A 70 17.36 -18.49 -10.22
CA GLY A 70 16.48 -19.64 -10.47
C GLY A 70 15.25 -19.29 -11.32
N GLY A 71 14.55 -20.31 -11.79
CA GLY A 71 13.42 -20.18 -12.69
C GLY A 71 13.78 -19.77 -14.11
N SER A 72 12.75 -19.45 -14.91
CA SER A 72 12.95 -18.90 -16.25
C SER A 72 13.47 -17.46 -16.20
N GLU A 73 14.25 -17.05 -17.21
CA GLU A 73 14.82 -15.70 -17.34
C GLU A 73 15.57 -15.22 -16.09
N SER A 74 16.35 -16.13 -15.49
CA SER A 74 17.27 -15.78 -14.40
C SER A 74 18.44 -14.94 -14.93
N GLY A 75 18.90 -13.97 -14.14
CA GLY A 75 20.03 -13.11 -14.52
C GLY A 75 19.96 -11.70 -13.94
N ASP A 76 20.71 -10.82 -14.57
CA ASP A 76 20.83 -9.40 -14.23
C ASP A 76 19.56 -8.62 -14.67
N LEU A 77 18.91 -7.95 -13.73
CA LEU A 77 17.73 -7.14 -13.96
C LEU A 77 18.05 -5.65 -14.26
N GLY A 78 19.32 -5.34 -14.57
CA GLY A 78 19.75 -3.98 -14.91
C GLY A 78 20.34 -3.20 -13.73
N ASN A 79 21.66 -3.07 -13.71
CA ASN A 79 22.38 -2.46 -12.59
C ASN A 79 23.19 -1.21 -13.00
N GLY A 80 23.11 -0.78 -14.28
CA GLY A 80 23.81 0.38 -14.80
C GLY A 80 23.15 1.71 -14.47
N TRP A 81 23.89 2.81 -14.60
CA TRP A 81 23.36 4.16 -14.34
C TRP A 81 22.16 4.52 -15.23
N LYS A 82 22.10 3.98 -16.46
CA LYS A 82 20.98 4.18 -17.38
C LYS A 82 19.67 3.62 -16.84
N ASP A 83 19.74 2.57 -16.01
CA ASP A 83 18.57 1.94 -15.41
C ASP A 83 17.95 2.86 -14.35
N TYR A 84 18.75 3.62 -13.60
CA TYR A 84 18.23 4.66 -12.69
C TYR A 84 17.48 5.76 -13.44
N VAL A 85 17.96 6.15 -14.61
CA VAL A 85 17.27 7.16 -15.45
C VAL A 85 15.97 6.60 -16.03
N ARG A 86 15.96 5.34 -16.45
CA ARG A 86 14.76 4.68 -17.01
C ARG A 86 13.65 4.50 -16.00
N VAL A 87 13.96 4.22 -14.73
CA VAL A 87 12.92 4.12 -13.69
C VAL A 87 12.48 5.48 -13.20
N PHE A 88 13.34 6.49 -13.28
CA PHE A 88 12.95 7.87 -12.98
C PHE A 88 11.99 8.43 -14.03
N PHE A 89 12.31 8.23 -15.32
CA PHE A 89 11.43 8.51 -16.44
C PHE A 89 10.98 7.17 -17.03
N PRO A 90 9.79 6.64 -16.61
CA PRO A 90 9.37 5.30 -17.02
C PRO A 90 9.50 5.07 -18.51
N GLY A 91 10.30 4.10 -18.90
CA GLY A 91 10.62 3.76 -20.27
C GLY A 91 10.85 2.26 -20.43
N HIS A 92 10.92 1.81 -21.69
CA HIS A 92 11.17 0.40 -22.01
C HIS A 92 12.49 -0.07 -21.41
N GLY A 93 12.52 -1.33 -20.99
CA GLY A 93 13.70 -2.02 -20.51
C GLY A 93 14.79 -2.15 -21.58
N ARG A 94 15.89 -2.77 -21.20
CA ARG A 94 17.02 -3.02 -22.10
C ARG A 94 16.66 -4.10 -23.14
N GLU A 95 17.20 -4.00 -24.37
CA GLU A 95 17.02 -5.01 -25.40
C GLU A 95 17.58 -6.40 -25.01
N ASP A 96 18.61 -6.42 -24.16
CA ASP A 96 19.25 -7.61 -23.61
C ASP A 96 18.70 -8.01 -22.23
N GLY A 97 17.65 -7.34 -21.75
CA GLY A 97 16.97 -7.59 -20.49
C GLY A 97 15.81 -8.58 -20.60
N PRO A 98 15.07 -8.80 -19.50
CA PRO A 98 13.87 -9.64 -19.52
C PRO A 98 12.87 -9.19 -20.58
N VAL A 99 12.25 -10.16 -21.28
CA VAL A 99 11.34 -9.88 -22.41
C VAL A 99 10.17 -8.99 -21.99
N GLY A 100 9.62 -9.22 -20.82
CA GLY A 100 8.51 -8.41 -20.29
C GLY A 100 8.89 -6.95 -20.05
N GLU A 101 10.10 -6.67 -19.56
CA GLU A 101 10.59 -5.31 -19.36
C GLU A 101 10.94 -4.61 -20.70
N HIS A 102 11.45 -5.36 -21.66
CA HIS A 102 11.73 -4.84 -23.00
C HIS A 102 10.45 -4.43 -23.73
N LEU A 103 9.38 -5.21 -23.60
CA LEU A 103 8.09 -4.94 -24.23
C LEU A 103 7.24 -3.90 -23.50
N ALA A 104 7.43 -3.74 -22.19
CA ALA A 104 6.67 -2.82 -21.34
C ALA A 104 7.59 -1.74 -20.72
N PHE A 105 7.70 -1.73 -19.39
CA PHE A 105 8.54 -0.81 -18.64
C PHE A 105 9.59 -1.57 -17.85
N GLN A 106 10.78 -0.97 -17.69
CA GLN A 106 11.80 -1.53 -16.84
C GLN A 106 11.45 -1.37 -15.37
N GLY A 107 11.35 -2.50 -14.65
CA GLY A 107 11.03 -2.54 -13.23
C GLY A 107 9.61 -3.00 -12.92
N ASN A 108 9.36 -3.22 -11.64
CA ASN A 108 8.05 -3.49 -11.09
C ASN A 108 7.50 -2.21 -10.47
N PHE A 109 6.47 -1.65 -11.06
CA PHE A 109 5.84 -0.41 -10.63
C PHE A 109 4.66 -0.69 -9.70
N LEU A 110 4.47 0.22 -8.75
CA LEU A 110 3.24 0.37 -7.99
C LEU A 110 3.02 1.86 -7.78
N GLY A 111 1.89 2.35 -8.18
CA GLY A 111 1.58 3.75 -8.03
C GLY A 111 0.18 4.00 -7.53
N SER A 112 -0.11 5.25 -7.25
CA SER A 112 -1.45 5.71 -6.96
C SER A 112 -1.70 7.12 -7.47
N GLU A 113 -2.94 7.37 -7.84
CA GLU A 113 -3.48 8.70 -8.10
C GLU A 113 -4.41 9.07 -6.96
N TYR A 114 -4.08 10.15 -6.29
CA TYR A 114 -4.75 10.61 -5.08
C TYR A 114 -5.54 11.88 -5.32
N ILE A 115 -6.78 11.91 -4.85
CA ILE A 115 -7.61 13.10 -4.78
C ILE A 115 -8.23 13.21 -3.39
N LYS A 116 -8.11 14.37 -2.75
CA LYS A 116 -8.74 14.64 -1.46
C LYS A 116 -9.39 16.01 -1.47
N MET A 117 -10.66 16.05 -1.10
CA MET A 117 -11.38 17.28 -0.85
C MET A 117 -11.62 17.44 0.65
N THR A 118 -11.24 18.57 1.20
CA THR A 118 -11.43 18.90 2.62
C THR A 118 -12.37 20.11 2.74
N TYR A 119 -13.39 19.96 3.57
CA TYR A 119 -14.33 20.99 3.95
C TYR A 119 -14.19 21.35 5.42
N ARG A 120 -14.02 22.65 5.70
CA ARG A 120 -13.93 23.20 7.05
C ARG A 120 -15.02 24.25 7.22
N PRO A 121 -16.22 23.87 7.69
CA PRO A 121 -17.32 24.82 7.88
C PRO A 121 -16.99 25.85 8.96
N LYS A 122 -16.20 25.45 9.96
CA LYS A 122 -15.67 26.24 11.07
C LYS A 122 -14.23 25.86 11.33
N GLU A 123 -13.50 26.63 12.13
CA GLU A 123 -12.13 26.29 12.53
C GLU A 123 -12.04 25.06 13.45
N ASP A 124 -13.16 24.66 14.03
CA ASP A 124 -13.25 23.62 15.05
C ASP A 124 -13.08 22.21 14.50
N PHE A 125 -13.48 21.95 13.25
CA PHE A 125 -13.40 20.63 12.64
C PHE A 125 -13.28 20.67 11.12
N SER A 126 -12.90 19.54 10.56
CA SER A 126 -12.88 19.29 9.13
C SER A 126 -13.50 17.94 8.78
N ILE A 127 -14.11 17.90 7.60
CA ILE A 127 -14.54 16.65 6.94
C ILE A 127 -13.77 16.56 5.63
N SER A 128 -13.21 15.39 5.34
CA SER A 128 -12.53 15.14 4.08
C SER A 128 -13.10 13.89 3.42
N ALA A 129 -13.18 13.91 2.10
CA ALA A 129 -13.42 12.73 1.28
C ALA A 129 -12.22 12.55 0.35
N TYR A 130 -11.80 11.32 0.14
CA TYR A 130 -10.64 11.01 -0.70
C TYR A 130 -10.78 9.69 -1.45
N LEU A 131 -10.05 9.62 -2.54
CA LEU A 131 -9.82 8.42 -3.33
C LEU A 131 -8.31 8.28 -3.56
N ASP A 132 -7.79 7.10 -3.31
CA ASP A 132 -6.45 6.67 -3.67
C ASP A 132 -6.57 5.49 -4.66
N ASN A 133 -6.39 5.80 -5.95
CA ASN A 133 -6.60 4.86 -7.04
C ASN A 133 -5.28 4.19 -7.39
N HIS A 134 -5.14 2.92 -7.04
CA HIS A 134 -3.93 2.14 -7.28
C HIS A 134 -3.77 1.74 -8.75
N PHE A 135 -2.51 1.68 -9.21
CA PHE A 135 -2.16 1.19 -10.54
C PHE A 135 -0.79 0.48 -10.52
N ASP A 136 -0.68 -0.58 -11.32
CA ASP A 136 0.59 -1.23 -11.62
C ASP A 136 1.12 -0.76 -12.99
N ASP A 137 0.22 -0.42 -13.91
CA ASP A 137 0.53 0.06 -15.24
C ASP A 137 -0.45 1.12 -15.76
N PHE A 138 -0.30 1.49 -17.03
CA PHE A 138 -1.11 2.51 -17.69
C PHE A 138 -2.60 2.12 -17.79
N SER A 139 -2.96 0.84 -17.79
CA SER A 139 -4.35 0.40 -17.89
C SER A 139 -5.18 0.88 -16.68
N ALA A 140 -4.64 0.77 -15.48
CA ALA A 140 -5.30 1.26 -14.27
C ALA A 140 -5.28 2.79 -14.18
N MET A 141 -4.21 3.48 -14.63
CA MET A 141 -4.18 4.94 -14.76
C MET A 141 -5.28 5.43 -15.70
N ALA A 142 -5.57 4.70 -16.78
CA ALA A 142 -6.67 4.98 -17.70
C ALA A 142 -8.06 4.57 -17.17
N LYS A 143 -8.16 4.17 -15.89
CA LYS A 143 -9.40 3.78 -15.20
C LYS A 143 -10.06 2.51 -15.74
N LEU A 144 -9.30 1.60 -16.35
CA LEU A 144 -9.81 0.28 -16.72
C LEU A 144 -10.02 -0.63 -15.50
N ASN A 145 -9.46 -0.26 -14.35
CA ASN A 145 -9.69 -0.88 -13.05
C ASN A 145 -11.04 -0.50 -12.40
N GLY A 146 -11.85 0.31 -13.06
CA GLY A 146 -13.20 0.67 -12.63
C GLY A 146 -13.23 1.38 -11.27
N TRP A 147 -13.85 0.73 -10.27
CA TRP A 147 -13.98 1.25 -8.91
C TRP A 147 -12.86 0.81 -7.95
N ASP A 148 -11.82 0.14 -8.44
CA ASP A 148 -10.69 -0.24 -7.60
C ASP A 148 -9.99 1.00 -7.04
N GLY A 149 -9.56 0.88 -5.80
CA GLY A 149 -8.91 1.95 -5.03
C GLY A 149 -9.38 1.96 -3.58
N LEU A 150 -8.82 2.88 -2.82
CA LEU A 150 -9.18 3.16 -1.43
C LEU A 150 -10.04 4.42 -1.40
N TRP A 151 -11.30 4.27 -1.03
CA TRP A 151 -12.28 5.34 -0.84
C TRP A 151 -12.39 5.66 0.63
N GLY A 152 -12.26 6.91 1.02
CA GLY A 152 -12.26 7.28 2.42
C GLY A 152 -13.03 8.55 2.73
N VAL A 153 -13.60 8.57 3.94
CA VAL A 153 -14.16 9.77 4.56
C VAL A 153 -13.54 9.93 5.94
N GLU A 154 -13.09 11.12 6.24
CA GLU A 154 -12.41 11.46 7.49
C GLU A 154 -13.10 12.65 8.16
N TYR A 155 -13.36 12.54 9.46
CA TYR A 155 -13.72 13.65 10.35
C TYR A 155 -12.56 13.90 11.32
N LYS A 156 -12.18 15.16 11.48
CA LYS A 156 -11.20 15.61 12.48
C LYS A 156 -11.71 16.83 13.24
N SER A 157 -11.69 16.75 14.56
CA SER A 157 -11.92 17.88 15.45
C SER A 157 -10.62 18.44 16.00
N ASN A 158 -10.54 19.75 16.14
CA ASN A 158 -9.41 20.46 16.78
C ASN A 158 -9.56 20.50 18.32
N HIS A 159 -10.72 20.10 18.83
CA HIS A 159 -11.01 20.08 20.25
C HIS A 159 -10.74 18.71 20.88
N ARG A 160 -10.36 18.73 22.15
CA ARG A 160 -10.33 17.53 22.99
C ARG A 160 -11.75 17.14 23.35
N GLN A 161 -12.14 15.95 22.93
CA GLN A 161 -13.47 15.40 23.17
C GLN A 161 -13.44 13.87 23.07
N ALA A 162 -14.52 13.23 23.51
CA ALA A 162 -14.60 11.77 23.51
C ALA A 162 -14.36 11.16 22.13
N ILE A 163 -14.75 11.84 21.05
CA ILE A 163 -14.43 11.44 19.66
C ILE A 163 -13.91 12.67 18.93
N ASN A 164 -12.61 12.71 18.65
CA ASN A 164 -11.95 13.81 17.95
C ASN A 164 -11.48 13.44 16.54
N GLY A 165 -11.54 12.15 16.19
CA GLY A 165 -11.25 11.65 14.85
C GLY A 165 -12.10 10.44 14.52
N ILE A 166 -12.60 10.39 13.27
CA ILE A 166 -13.25 9.21 12.68
C ILE A 166 -12.73 9.07 11.26
N VAL A 167 -12.43 7.85 10.84
CA VAL A 167 -12.14 7.50 9.45
C VAL A 167 -12.95 6.27 9.08
N ILE A 168 -13.57 6.32 7.90
CA ILE A 168 -14.25 5.18 7.27
C ILE A 168 -13.64 5.01 5.91
N GLU A 169 -13.14 3.80 5.62
CA GLU A 169 -12.48 3.49 4.35
C GLU A 169 -13.06 2.21 3.76
N TYR A 170 -13.19 2.22 2.44
CA TYR A 170 -13.53 1.06 1.64
C TYR A 170 -12.43 0.83 0.62
N LEU A 171 -11.79 -0.33 0.68
CA LEU A 171 -10.81 -0.81 -0.29
C LEU A 171 -11.47 -1.80 -1.25
N GLN A 172 -11.21 -1.63 -2.53
CA GLN A 172 -11.51 -2.60 -3.55
C GLN A 172 -10.31 -2.78 -4.48
N THR A 173 -9.95 -4.03 -4.77
CA THR A 173 -8.91 -4.43 -5.73
C THR A 173 -9.37 -5.60 -6.60
N THR A 174 -10.68 -5.74 -6.82
CA THR A 174 -11.25 -6.93 -7.47
C THR A 174 -11.27 -6.88 -8.98
N ASN A 175 -11.14 -5.69 -9.58
CA ASN A 175 -11.22 -5.50 -11.03
C ASN A 175 -9.86 -5.60 -11.72
N MET A 176 -8.78 -5.17 -11.04
CA MET A 176 -7.37 -5.34 -11.46
C MET A 176 -7.13 -5.02 -12.94
N SER A 177 -7.47 -3.78 -13.34
CA SER A 177 -7.35 -3.25 -14.70
C SER A 177 -8.25 -3.92 -15.74
N GLY A 178 -9.34 -4.52 -15.29
CA GLY A 178 -10.36 -5.12 -16.14
C GLY A 178 -10.01 -6.51 -16.65
N PRO A 179 -10.78 -7.02 -17.61
CA PRO A 179 -10.59 -8.37 -18.14
C PRO A 179 -9.29 -8.48 -18.93
N LEU A 180 -8.76 -9.69 -18.99
CA LEU A 180 -7.61 -10.01 -19.85
C LEU A 180 -7.96 -9.80 -21.32
N HIS A 181 -7.11 -9.10 -22.04
CA HIS A 181 -7.21 -8.89 -23.48
C HIS A 181 -5.82 -8.91 -24.13
N GLY A 182 -5.75 -9.16 -25.44
CA GLY A 182 -4.48 -9.18 -26.16
C GLY A 182 -3.88 -7.79 -26.31
N LEU A 183 -2.58 -7.66 -26.14
CA LEU A 183 -1.83 -6.39 -26.25
C LEU A 183 -2.05 -5.65 -27.57
N GLN A 184 -2.29 -6.39 -28.67
CA GLN A 184 -2.51 -5.81 -30.00
C GLN A 184 -3.89 -5.17 -30.15
N ASN A 185 -4.88 -5.59 -29.35
CA ASN A 185 -6.26 -5.12 -29.39
C ASN A 185 -6.61 -4.24 -28.18
N SER A 186 -5.62 -3.77 -27.49
CA SER A 186 -5.83 -2.91 -26.29
C SER A 186 -6.38 -1.55 -26.69
N VAL A 187 -7.46 -1.14 -26.05
CA VAL A 187 -8.05 0.20 -26.24
C VAL A 187 -7.11 1.30 -25.74
N VAL A 188 -6.16 0.97 -24.85
CA VAL A 188 -5.27 1.90 -24.15
C VAL A 188 -3.81 1.57 -24.43
N GLY A 189 -3.47 1.25 -25.66
CA GLY A 189 -2.11 0.94 -26.05
C GLY A 189 -1.69 -0.52 -25.72
N LYS A 190 -0.49 -0.71 -25.21
CA LYS A 190 0.13 -2.03 -25.00
C LYS A 190 -0.19 -2.63 -23.61
N THR A 191 -1.42 -2.53 -23.14
CA THR A 191 -1.82 -3.08 -21.85
C THR A 191 -2.63 -4.37 -22.01
N GLY A 192 -2.45 -5.32 -21.11
CA GLY A 192 -3.09 -6.65 -21.19
C GLY A 192 -4.33 -6.81 -20.34
N GLY A 193 -4.62 -5.91 -19.42
CA GLY A 193 -5.64 -6.08 -18.38
C GLY A 193 -5.31 -7.20 -17.39
N ALA A 194 -6.20 -7.46 -16.46
CA ALA A 194 -6.09 -8.50 -15.44
C ALA A 194 -4.74 -8.48 -14.69
N ASP A 195 -4.29 -7.27 -14.28
CA ASP A 195 -3.07 -7.08 -13.52
C ASP A 195 -3.10 -7.89 -12.23
N ASN A 196 -1.95 -8.40 -11.84
CA ASN A 196 -1.81 -9.20 -10.61
C ASN A 196 -1.16 -8.35 -9.52
N TYR A 197 -1.90 -7.37 -8.99
CA TYR A 197 -1.40 -6.36 -8.06
C TYR A 197 -0.49 -6.94 -6.99
N TYR A 198 0.64 -6.29 -6.74
CA TYR A 198 1.72 -6.66 -5.83
C TYR A 198 2.57 -7.86 -6.26
N ASN A 199 2.18 -8.64 -7.26
CA ASN A 199 2.98 -9.71 -7.82
C ASN A 199 3.75 -9.26 -9.05
N ASN A 200 4.89 -9.89 -9.31
CA ASN A 200 5.65 -9.67 -10.53
C ASN A 200 6.40 -10.94 -10.93
N GLY A 201 6.66 -11.11 -12.23
CA GLY A 201 7.38 -12.28 -12.74
C GLY A 201 8.89 -12.22 -12.60
N TYR A 202 9.45 -11.04 -12.33
CA TYR A 202 10.90 -10.80 -12.26
C TYR A 202 11.35 -10.31 -10.88
N TYR A 203 10.49 -9.64 -10.13
CA TYR A 203 10.76 -9.04 -8.83
C TYR A 203 9.98 -9.77 -7.72
N PRO A 204 10.38 -9.62 -6.45
CA PRO A 204 9.79 -10.38 -5.33
C PRO A 204 8.34 -10.03 -5.02
N GLY A 205 7.75 -9.11 -5.79
CA GLY A 205 6.49 -8.49 -5.40
C GLY A 205 6.68 -7.40 -4.33
N TRP A 206 5.58 -6.77 -3.92
CA TRP A 206 5.61 -5.64 -2.97
C TRP A 206 5.63 -6.12 -1.52
N ALA A 207 6.60 -6.99 -1.21
CA ALA A 207 6.86 -7.49 0.14
C ALA A 207 8.33 -7.29 0.54
N HIS A 208 8.57 -7.11 1.84
CA HIS A 208 9.89 -7.05 2.46
C HIS A 208 9.86 -7.88 3.75
N TRP A 209 10.78 -8.83 3.88
CA TRP A 209 10.76 -9.83 4.97
C TRP A 209 9.41 -10.58 5.06
N GLY A 210 8.80 -10.85 3.91
CA GLY A 210 7.50 -11.52 3.81
C GLY A 210 6.29 -10.67 4.18
N MET A 211 6.48 -9.42 4.62
CA MET A 211 5.41 -8.49 4.94
C MET A 211 5.12 -7.56 3.76
N ALA A 212 3.84 -7.34 3.48
CA ALA A 212 3.42 -6.38 2.47
C ALA A 212 3.89 -4.95 2.83
N ILE A 213 4.49 -4.25 1.89
CA ILE A 213 4.94 -2.86 2.03
C ILE A 213 4.00 -1.86 1.37
N ALA A 214 2.85 -2.34 0.92
CA ALA A 214 1.78 -1.55 0.33
C ALA A 214 0.56 -1.51 1.27
N ASN A 215 -0.65 -1.77 0.79
CA ASN A 215 -1.85 -1.72 1.60
C ASN A 215 -1.90 -2.90 2.60
N PRO A 216 -2.03 -2.66 3.92
CA PRO A 216 -2.02 -3.71 4.94
C PRO A 216 -3.26 -4.62 4.92
N LEU A 217 -4.31 -4.26 4.20
CA LEU A 217 -5.50 -5.10 4.01
C LEU A 217 -5.32 -6.16 2.90
N ILE A 218 -4.19 -6.12 2.18
CA ILE A 218 -3.73 -7.18 1.30
C ILE A 218 -2.87 -8.15 2.11
N ALA A 219 -3.26 -9.43 2.15
CA ALA A 219 -2.57 -10.41 2.98
C ALA A 219 -1.10 -10.60 2.57
N SER A 220 -0.22 -10.42 3.54
CA SER A 220 1.23 -10.55 3.36
C SER A 220 1.64 -11.99 3.05
N PRO A 221 2.64 -12.22 2.19
CA PRO A 221 3.13 -13.56 1.86
C PRO A 221 3.59 -14.41 3.04
N ILE A 222 4.00 -13.79 4.15
CA ILE A 222 4.39 -14.51 5.38
C ILE A 222 3.28 -15.41 5.93
N TYR A 223 2.01 -15.12 5.60
CA TYR A 223 0.87 -15.96 5.98
C TYR A 223 0.64 -17.15 5.04
N ASN A 224 1.41 -17.29 3.97
CA ASN A 224 1.30 -18.42 3.06
C ASN A 224 1.82 -19.70 3.73
N LYS A 225 0.94 -20.68 3.91
CA LYS A 225 1.25 -21.95 4.59
C LYS A 225 2.28 -22.83 3.87
N ASP A 226 2.47 -22.61 2.57
CA ASP A 226 3.40 -23.35 1.72
C ASP A 226 4.77 -22.66 1.53
N GLY A 227 4.97 -21.52 2.17
CA GLY A 227 6.22 -20.73 2.08
C GLY A 227 6.40 -19.98 0.75
N ASP A 228 5.41 -19.98 -0.15
CA ASP A 228 5.45 -19.18 -1.37
C ASP A 228 5.44 -17.69 -1.01
N MET A 229 6.35 -16.93 -1.60
CA MET A 229 6.53 -15.49 -1.36
C MET A 229 5.60 -14.61 -2.22
N SER A 230 4.73 -15.21 -3.04
CA SER A 230 3.75 -14.46 -3.82
C SER A 230 2.53 -14.04 -3.01
N PHE A 231 1.90 -12.94 -3.41
CA PHE A 231 0.60 -12.52 -2.87
C PHE A 231 -0.50 -13.44 -3.45
N LYS A 232 -1.13 -14.23 -2.60
CA LYS A 232 -2.20 -15.16 -2.99
C LYS A 232 -3.60 -14.58 -2.88
N TYR A 233 -3.75 -13.45 -2.15
CA TYR A 233 -5.03 -12.88 -1.77
C TYR A 233 -5.03 -11.37 -2.04
N ASN A 234 -4.88 -10.99 -3.32
CA ASN A 234 -4.78 -9.58 -3.70
C ASN A 234 -6.07 -9.01 -4.33
N ARG A 235 -7.06 -9.87 -4.65
CA ARG A 235 -8.41 -9.43 -5.00
C ARG A 235 -9.24 -9.30 -3.73
N VAL A 236 -9.37 -8.08 -3.24
CA VAL A 236 -9.94 -7.79 -1.91
C VAL A 236 -11.08 -6.79 -2.01
N LYS A 237 -12.06 -6.96 -1.12
CA LYS A 237 -12.96 -5.90 -0.67
C LYS A 237 -12.84 -5.79 0.83
N ALA A 238 -12.58 -4.59 1.35
CA ALA A 238 -12.44 -4.39 2.77
C ALA A 238 -13.15 -3.11 3.23
N LEU A 239 -13.71 -3.17 4.42
CA LEU A 239 -14.24 -2.00 5.14
C LEU A 239 -13.37 -1.78 6.38
N HIS A 240 -12.93 -0.54 6.56
CA HIS A 240 -12.15 -0.12 7.72
C HIS A 240 -12.82 1.04 8.41
N LEU A 241 -12.91 0.96 9.74
CA LEU A 241 -13.38 2.01 10.63
C LEU A 241 -12.31 2.29 11.68
N GLY A 242 -11.87 3.54 11.76
CA GLY A 242 -10.99 4.01 12.81
C GLY A 242 -11.60 5.18 13.55
N TRP A 243 -11.39 5.25 14.86
CA TRP A 243 -11.75 6.43 15.63
C TRP A 243 -10.78 6.66 16.78
N SER A 244 -10.73 7.89 17.22
CA SER A 244 -9.86 8.35 18.30
C SER A 244 -10.54 9.40 19.14
N GLY A 245 -10.06 9.56 20.38
CA GLY A 245 -10.57 10.58 21.27
C GLY A 245 -9.78 10.76 22.55
N ASP A 246 -10.24 11.67 23.37
CA ASP A 246 -9.71 11.96 24.70
C ASP A 246 -10.78 11.55 25.73
N ILE A 247 -10.45 10.54 26.57
CA ILE A 247 -11.31 10.13 27.70
C ILE A 247 -11.21 11.18 28.81
N SER A 248 -10.00 11.74 28.98
CA SER A 248 -9.74 12.82 29.92
C SER A 248 -8.55 13.66 29.44
N SER A 249 -8.13 14.61 30.25
CA SER A 249 -6.94 15.43 29.94
C SER A 249 -5.61 14.64 29.93
N GLU A 250 -5.60 13.45 30.50
CA GLU A 250 -4.41 12.57 30.61
C GLU A 250 -4.56 11.28 29.82
N TRP A 251 -5.78 10.92 29.41
CA TRP A 251 -6.08 9.67 28.71
C TRP A 251 -6.58 9.91 27.30
N ARG A 252 -5.95 9.25 26.34
CA ARG A 252 -6.34 9.19 24.93
C ARG A 252 -6.51 7.76 24.49
N TYR A 253 -7.27 7.56 23.44
CA TYR A 253 -7.41 6.26 22.82
C TYR A 253 -7.49 6.33 21.29
N VAL A 254 -7.14 5.22 20.65
CA VAL A 254 -7.37 4.93 19.23
C VAL A 254 -7.98 3.54 19.15
N ALA A 255 -9.02 3.38 18.36
CA ALA A 255 -9.60 2.08 18.06
C ALA A 255 -9.78 1.92 16.55
N LYS A 256 -9.67 0.68 16.08
CA LYS A 256 -9.81 0.32 14.67
C LYS A 256 -10.55 -1.00 14.54
N LEU A 257 -11.38 -1.10 13.52
CA LEU A 257 -12.05 -2.32 13.08
C LEU A 257 -11.85 -2.47 11.59
N SER A 258 -11.58 -3.66 11.13
CA SER A 258 -11.49 -3.96 9.70
C SER A 258 -12.18 -5.30 9.42
N HIS A 259 -12.90 -5.35 8.33
CA HIS A 259 -13.41 -6.60 7.77
C HIS A 259 -12.96 -6.67 6.32
N ASN A 260 -12.31 -7.76 5.93
CA ASN A 260 -11.88 -7.97 4.56
C ASN A 260 -12.31 -9.34 4.02
N ARG A 261 -12.52 -9.37 2.71
CA ARG A 261 -12.92 -10.55 1.93
C ARG A 261 -11.99 -10.67 0.74
N THR A 262 -11.58 -11.88 0.40
CA THR A 262 -10.71 -12.11 -0.75
C THR A 262 -11.22 -13.22 -1.66
N TRP A 263 -10.92 -13.06 -2.95
CA TRP A 263 -11.26 -13.97 -4.06
C TRP A 263 -10.00 -14.60 -4.68
N GLY A 264 -8.87 -14.60 -3.98
CA GLY A 264 -7.58 -15.07 -4.53
C GLY A 264 -6.91 -14.03 -5.41
N THR A 265 -6.36 -14.46 -6.55
CA THR A 265 -5.77 -13.58 -7.58
C THR A 265 -6.55 -13.69 -8.90
N PRO A 266 -6.35 -12.80 -9.90
CA PRO A 266 -6.96 -12.93 -11.21
C PRO A 266 -6.64 -14.25 -11.91
N HIS A 267 -5.42 -14.74 -11.73
CA HIS A 267 -4.92 -15.95 -12.40
C HIS A 267 -5.12 -17.22 -11.58
N ARG A 268 -5.40 -17.10 -10.28
CA ARG A 268 -5.66 -18.21 -9.35
C ARG A 268 -6.82 -17.84 -8.43
N PRO A 269 -8.05 -17.77 -8.96
CA PRO A 269 -9.22 -17.53 -8.12
C PRO A 269 -9.43 -18.71 -7.16
N ILE A 270 -9.88 -18.42 -5.96
CA ILE A 270 -10.22 -19.43 -4.96
C ILE A 270 -11.71 -19.77 -5.05
N PRO A 271 -12.14 -21.03 -4.80
CA PRO A 271 -13.54 -21.43 -4.89
C PRO A 271 -14.40 -20.78 -3.80
N ASP A 272 -13.86 -20.67 -2.60
CA ASP A 272 -14.56 -20.10 -1.45
C ASP A 272 -14.01 -18.71 -1.15
N ILE A 273 -14.89 -17.79 -0.76
CA ILE A 273 -14.49 -16.46 -0.33
C ILE A 273 -13.94 -16.56 1.09
N LEU A 274 -12.69 -16.17 1.31
CA LEU A 274 -12.11 -16.11 2.64
C LEU A 274 -12.40 -14.75 3.27
N GLU A 275 -12.68 -14.76 4.56
CA GLU A 275 -12.99 -13.56 5.32
C GLU A 275 -12.08 -13.42 6.55
N ASN A 276 -11.85 -12.18 6.95
CA ASN A 276 -11.15 -11.87 8.19
C ASN A 276 -11.71 -10.63 8.85
N PHE A 277 -11.79 -10.67 10.17
CA PHE A 277 -12.16 -9.55 11.01
C PHE A 277 -10.98 -9.21 11.91
N SER A 278 -10.55 -7.94 11.89
CA SER A 278 -9.42 -7.45 12.66
C SER A 278 -9.84 -6.30 13.57
N THR A 279 -9.38 -6.31 14.80
CA THR A 279 -9.61 -5.24 15.77
C THR A 279 -8.31 -4.76 16.38
N PHE A 280 -8.27 -3.48 16.71
CA PHE A 280 -7.15 -2.86 17.41
C PHE A 280 -7.66 -1.80 18.38
N ALA A 281 -7.11 -1.78 19.58
CA ALA A 281 -7.33 -0.72 20.55
C ALA A 281 -6.01 -0.30 21.20
N SER A 282 -5.80 0.98 21.36
CA SER A 282 -4.59 1.54 21.97
C SER A 282 -4.97 2.67 22.91
N PHE A 283 -4.45 2.60 24.14
CA PHE A 283 -4.68 3.58 25.19
C PHE A 283 -3.38 4.25 25.56
N TYR A 284 -3.41 5.57 25.69
CA TYR A 284 -2.27 6.40 26.04
C TYR A 284 -2.56 7.11 27.35
N TYR A 285 -1.66 6.94 28.32
CA TYR A 285 -1.68 7.68 29.57
C TYR A 285 -0.52 8.69 29.60
N ILE A 286 -0.84 9.98 29.70
CA ILE A 286 0.09 11.11 29.68
C ILE A 286 -0.08 11.90 30.96
N PRO A 287 0.56 11.46 32.06
CA PRO A 287 0.37 12.07 33.39
C PRO A 287 0.90 13.50 33.42
N ARG A 288 0.09 14.45 33.86
CA ARG A 288 0.48 15.85 34.01
C ARG A 288 1.61 16.07 34.99
N LYS A 289 1.64 15.26 36.06
CA LYS A 289 2.67 15.34 37.10
C LYS A 289 4.04 14.83 36.64
N TRP A 290 4.08 13.92 35.66
CA TRP A 290 5.29 13.32 35.14
C TRP A 290 5.61 13.86 33.75
N LYS A 291 6.12 15.11 33.74
CA LYS A 291 6.39 15.80 32.47
C LYS A 291 7.22 14.94 31.52
N GLY A 292 6.78 14.85 30.27
CA GLY A 292 7.44 14.11 29.20
C GLY A 292 7.26 12.59 29.22
N TRP A 293 6.54 12.00 30.20
CA TRP A 293 6.23 10.57 30.17
C TRP A 293 4.93 10.30 29.43
N CYS A 294 4.94 9.20 28.68
CA CYS A 294 3.77 8.63 28.01
C CYS A 294 3.82 7.11 28.15
N PHE A 295 2.75 6.52 28.66
CA PHE A 295 2.54 5.07 28.75
C PHE A 295 1.50 4.68 27.74
N ASN A 296 1.75 3.62 26.98
CA ASN A 296 0.83 3.12 25.99
C ASN A 296 0.62 1.61 26.18
N ALA A 297 -0.64 1.19 26.12
CA ALA A 297 -1.04 -0.21 26.07
C ALA A 297 -1.88 -0.42 24.82
N SER A 298 -1.56 -1.44 24.02
CA SER A 298 -2.27 -1.78 22.81
C SER A 298 -2.66 -3.26 22.79
N LEU A 299 -3.83 -3.53 22.23
CA LEU A 299 -4.41 -4.85 22.00
C LEU A 299 -4.79 -4.97 20.52
N ALA A 300 -4.56 -6.15 19.95
CA ALA A 300 -4.97 -6.50 18.60
C ALA A 300 -5.57 -7.91 18.57
N LEU A 301 -6.57 -8.12 17.77
CA LEU A 301 -7.20 -9.41 17.51
C LEU A 301 -7.46 -9.56 16.02
N ASP A 302 -7.11 -10.72 15.47
CA ASP A 302 -7.53 -11.19 14.17
C ASP A 302 -8.36 -12.45 14.33
N MET A 303 -9.45 -12.54 13.58
CA MET A 303 -10.34 -13.70 13.54
C MET A 303 -10.72 -13.97 12.09
N GLY A 304 -10.45 -15.19 11.61
CA GLY A 304 -10.86 -15.59 10.26
C GLY A 304 -9.84 -16.45 9.52
N GLU A 305 -10.09 -16.64 8.25
CA GLU A 305 -9.40 -17.63 7.42
C GLU A 305 -8.13 -17.10 6.75
N ILE A 306 -7.99 -15.77 6.63
CA ILE A 306 -6.87 -15.12 5.92
C ILE A 306 -5.63 -15.09 6.81
N TYR A 307 -5.75 -14.58 8.04
CA TYR A 307 -4.65 -14.44 8.99
C TYR A 307 -4.67 -15.49 10.10
N GLY A 308 -5.80 -16.21 10.26
CA GLY A 308 -6.07 -17.07 11.40
C GLY A 308 -6.51 -16.29 12.64
N ASP A 309 -6.75 -17.01 13.74
CA ASP A 309 -7.11 -16.39 15.01
C ASP A 309 -5.85 -16.02 15.78
N ASN A 310 -5.59 -14.72 15.89
CA ASN A 310 -4.39 -14.20 16.53
C ASN A 310 -4.71 -13.15 17.58
N PHE A 311 -3.91 -13.10 18.63
CA PHE A 311 -3.95 -12.07 19.65
C PHE A 311 -2.59 -11.39 19.76
N GLY A 312 -2.58 -10.06 19.80
CA GLY A 312 -1.41 -9.25 20.02
C GLY A 312 -1.57 -8.29 21.19
N PHE A 313 -0.52 -8.17 22.00
CA PHE A 313 -0.43 -7.23 23.10
C PHE A 313 0.89 -6.48 23.07
N GLN A 314 0.86 -5.17 23.32
CA GLN A 314 2.06 -4.36 23.42
C GLN A 314 1.97 -3.35 24.57
N LEU A 315 3.06 -3.24 25.33
CA LEU A 315 3.28 -2.13 26.27
C LEU A 315 4.46 -1.29 25.78
N LYS A 316 4.30 0.03 25.80
CA LYS A 316 5.34 0.99 25.41
C LYS A 316 5.41 2.10 26.44
N VAL A 317 6.64 2.46 26.83
CA VAL A 317 6.93 3.64 27.66
C VAL A 317 7.81 4.57 26.84
N HIS A 318 7.45 5.83 26.81
CA HIS A 318 8.18 6.87 26.12
C HIS A 318 8.47 8.04 27.07
N LYS A 319 9.70 8.55 27.03
CA LYS A 319 10.14 9.73 27.78
C LYS A 319 10.73 10.76 26.83
N THR A 320 10.20 11.96 26.85
CA THR A 320 10.80 13.15 26.19
C THR A 320 11.49 14.00 27.25
N PHE A 321 12.73 14.38 27.00
CA PHE A 321 13.57 15.20 27.89
C PHE A 321 13.50 16.68 27.54
#